data_d625172a0d372d85f02b95c54f7e8795
#
_entry.id   d625172a0d372d85f02b95c54f7e8795
#
_cell.length_a   1.000
_cell.length_b   1.000
_cell.length_c   1.000
_cell.angle_alpha   90.00
_cell.angle_beta   90.00
_cell.angle_gamma   90.00
#
_symmetry.space_group_name_H-M   'P 1'
#
loop_
_entity.id
_entity.type
_entity.pdbx_description
1 polymer ?
#
loop_
_entity_poly.entity_id
_entity_poly.type
_entity_poly.pdbx_seq_one_letter_code
_entity_poly.pdbx_strand_id
1 'polypeptide(L)'
;MAEYGQTARHVAPAELVATGKFTVPYAVNLTLSNTGGLFSNDLYKVKDTNGDVVFKVKAAFFSSRHLLLDAKGTPLLTMKPKVRRRRGTRRVFRGESTSPNDLLFSVRKSKMFQRKDNFDVVLATSTDEAAPCDFKIIVGSKEYTIYIGETDHEIIAQMNRKTECCARDRLEITVNQNVDFAFIVSLIVILEEIKPSRRSAM
;
A
#
# COMPACT_ATOMS: atom_id res chain seq x y z
N MET A 1 -3.01 -9.46 -42.03
CA MET A 1 -3.74 -9.57 -40.74
C MET A 1 -2.76 -10.14 -39.75
N ALA A 2 -2.22 -9.31 -38.88
CA ALA A 2 -1.29 -9.70 -37.83
C ALA A 2 -2.06 -9.61 -36.51
N GLU A 3 -2.33 -10.78 -35.91
CA GLU A 3 -2.88 -10.88 -34.56
C GLU A 3 -1.83 -10.41 -33.56
N TYR A 4 -2.06 -9.26 -32.96
CA TYR A 4 -1.36 -8.83 -31.76
C TYR A 4 -1.93 -9.62 -30.57
N GLY A 5 -1.35 -10.78 -30.31
CA GLY A 5 -1.56 -11.51 -29.07
C GLY A 5 -0.93 -10.73 -27.91
N GLN A 6 -1.72 -9.91 -27.23
CA GLN A 6 -1.39 -9.40 -25.91
C GLN A 6 -1.43 -10.57 -24.92
N THR A 7 -0.29 -11.18 -24.66
CA THR A 7 -0.09 -12.06 -23.50
C THR A 7 -0.18 -11.19 -22.26
N ALA A 8 -1.37 -11.08 -21.69
CA ALA A 8 -1.54 -10.62 -20.32
C ALA A 8 -0.68 -11.54 -19.44
N ARG A 9 0.39 -11.00 -18.83
CA ARG A 9 1.16 -11.71 -17.81
C ARG A 9 0.21 -11.96 -16.64
N HIS A 10 -0.26 -13.17 -16.52
CA HIS A 10 -0.97 -13.66 -15.36
C HIS A 10 0.06 -13.75 -14.23
N VAL A 11 0.24 -12.67 -13.48
CA VAL A 11 1.08 -12.67 -12.27
C VAL A 11 0.36 -13.57 -11.28
N ALA A 12 0.92 -14.75 -11.00
CA ALA A 12 0.34 -15.64 -10.03
C ALA A 12 0.26 -14.94 -8.65
N PRO A 13 -0.84 -15.07 -7.90
CA PRO A 13 -1.00 -14.44 -6.58
C PRO A 13 0.17 -14.70 -5.61
N ALA A 14 0.87 -15.82 -5.75
CA ALA A 14 2.03 -16.20 -4.94
C ALA A 14 3.30 -15.38 -5.23
N GLU A 15 3.39 -14.69 -6.38
CA GLU A 15 4.53 -13.81 -6.70
C GLU A 15 4.36 -12.39 -6.15
N LEU A 16 3.23 -12.09 -5.52
CA LEU A 16 2.85 -10.84 -4.90
C LEU A 16 3.50 -10.61 -3.53
N VAL A 17 4.75 -10.92 -3.42
CA VAL A 17 5.37 -11.09 -2.12
C VAL A 17 6.31 -9.93 -1.83
N ALA A 18 5.85 -8.99 -1.00
CA ALA A 18 6.75 -8.03 -0.39
C ALA A 18 7.66 -8.72 0.64
N THR A 19 7.13 -9.65 1.43
CA THR A 19 7.87 -10.29 2.52
C THR A 19 7.81 -11.82 2.52
N GLY A 20 6.83 -12.43 1.86
CA GLY A 20 6.57 -13.88 1.84
C GLY A 20 6.08 -14.49 3.16
N LYS A 21 6.07 -13.68 4.23
CA LYS A 21 5.77 -14.16 5.59
C LYS A 21 4.32 -13.94 5.99
N PHE A 22 3.61 -13.07 5.28
CA PHE A 22 2.27 -12.61 5.64
C PHE A 22 1.25 -12.98 4.58
N THR A 23 1.38 -14.19 4.03
CA THR A 23 0.44 -14.78 3.08
C THR A 23 -0.23 -15.97 3.73
N VAL A 24 -1.57 -16.02 3.69
CA VAL A 24 -2.38 -17.09 4.26
C VAL A 24 -3.45 -17.54 3.27
N PRO A 25 -3.93 -18.81 3.34
CA PRO A 25 -4.90 -19.35 2.38
C PRO A 25 -6.36 -18.97 2.68
N TYR A 26 -6.58 -17.92 3.45
CA TYR A 26 -7.90 -17.38 3.80
C TYR A 26 -7.87 -15.87 3.80
N ALA A 27 -9.03 -15.23 3.71
CA ALA A 27 -9.14 -13.77 3.77
C ALA A 27 -8.82 -13.24 5.17
N VAL A 28 -8.08 -12.13 5.23
CA VAL A 28 -7.65 -11.48 6.47
C VAL A 28 -8.35 -10.14 6.61
N ASN A 29 -8.93 -9.89 7.79
CA ASN A 29 -9.49 -8.61 8.16
C ASN A 29 -8.58 -7.91 9.18
N LEU A 30 -8.21 -6.66 8.85
CA LEU A 30 -7.32 -5.84 9.65
C LEU A 30 -7.95 -4.48 9.91
N THR A 31 -7.55 -3.87 11.02
CA THR A 31 -7.93 -2.50 11.36
C THR A 31 -6.68 -1.64 11.49
N LEU A 32 -6.56 -0.61 10.66
CA LEU A 32 -5.50 0.39 10.75
C LEU A 32 -6.03 1.62 11.47
N SER A 33 -5.36 2.01 12.54
CA SER A 33 -5.71 3.15 13.38
C SER A 33 -4.54 4.12 13.49
N ASN A 34 -4.82 5.42 13.34
CA ASN A 34 -3.83 6.47 13.59
C ASN A 34 -3.60 6.59 15.10
N THR A 35 -2.36 6.48 15.56
CA THR A 35 -2.01 6.57 16.98
C THR A 35 -1.95 8.00 17.50
N GLY A 36 -1.65 8.99 16.62
CA GLY A 36 -1.72 10.44 16.85
C GLY A 36 -1.24 10.93 18.23
N GLY A 37 -0.33 10.21 18.88
CA GLY A 37 0.16 10.55 20.20
C GLY A 37 1.30 11.55 20.12
N LEU A 38 1.27 12.60 20.96
CA LEU A 38 2.35 13.60 21.12
C LEU A 38 3.67 12.96 21.60
N PHE A 39 3.62 11.72 22.09
CA PHE A 39 4.77 11.02 22.69
C PHE A 39 5.11 9.67 22.02
N SER A 40 4.42 9.30 20.93
CA SER A 40 4.68 8.05 20.21
C SER A 40 5.19 8.32 18.81
N ASN A 41 6.33 7.71 18.44
CA ASN A 41 6.82 7.69 17.07
C ASN A 41 5.98 6.80 16.14
N ASP A 42 5.01 6.06 16.71
CA ASP A 42 4.10 5.25 15.93
C ASP A 42 3.07 6.16 15.24
N LEU A 43 3.03 6.14 13.93
CA LEU A 43 2.02 6.85 13.13
C LEU A 43 0.72 6.06 13.08
N TYR A 44 0.84 4.75 12.84
CA TYR A 44 -0.29 3.83 12.74
C TYR A 44 0.00 2.52 13.50
N LYS A 45 -1.07 1.91 13.99
CA LYS A 45 -1.10 0.52 14.45
C LYS A 45 -2.12 -0.26 13.63
N VAL A 46 -1.73 -1.46 13.24
CA VAL A 46 -2.59 -2.40 12.52
C VAL A 46 -2.87 -3.58 13.43
N LYS A 47 -4.14 -3.87 13.62
CA LYS A 47 -4.64 -4.94 14.47
C LYS A 47 -5.43 -5.96 13.65
N ASP A 48 -5.41 -7.20 14.09
CA ASP A 48 -6.29 -8.24 13.60
C ASP A 48 -7.69 -8.17 14.23
N THR A 49 -8.52 -9.14 13.90
CA THR A 49 -9.90 -9.26 14.44
C THR A 49 -9.95 -9.55 15.94
N ASN A 50 -8.88 -10.11 16.53
CA ASN A 50 -8.75 -10.37 17.96
C ASN A 50 -8.32 -9.12 18.74
N GLY A 51 -7.91 -8.06 18.04
CA GLY A 51 -7.37 -6.84 18.61
C GLY A 51 -5.86 -6.88 18.84
N ASP A 52 -5.18 -7.96 18.43
CA ASP A 52 -3.74 -8.09 18.53
C ASP A 52 -3.03 -7.23 17.51
N VAL A 53 -1.91 -6.61 17.92
CA VAL A 53 -1.11 -5.77 17.02
C VAL A 53 -0.30 -6.67 16.09
N VAL A 54 -0.59 -6.58 14.78
CA VAL A 54 0.12 -7.29 13.72
C VAL A 54 1.27 -6.45 13.17
N PHE A 55 1.00 -5.15 12.92
CA PHE A 55 2.00 -4.22 12.41
C PHE A 55 1.98 -2.88 13.15
N LYS A 56 3.14 -2.20 13.10
CA LYS A 56 3.32 -0.81 13.51
C LYS A 56 3.93 -0.03 12.36
N VAL A 57 3.52 1.22 12.18
CA VAL A 57 4.13 2.14 11.21
C VAL A 57 4.78 3.28 11.95
N LYS A 58 6.07 3.48 11.72
CA LYS A 58 6.85 4.56 12.35
C LYS A 58 7.38 5.53 11.31
N ALA A 59 7.42 6.82 11.68
CA ALA A 59 8.27 7.78 10.98
C ALA A 59 9.72 7.53 11.33
N ALA A 60 10.60 7.48 10.34
CA ALA A 60 12.03 7.46 10.60
C ALA A 60 12.52 8.86 10.93
N PHE A 61 13.32 8.99 11.99
CA PHE A 61 13.88 10.27 12.44
C PHE A 61 14.65 10.96 11.30
N PHE A 62 14.47 12.27 11.17
CA PHE A 62 15.15 13.14 10.20
C PHE A 62 14.98 12.77 8.72
N SER A 63 13.96 11.98 8.36
CA SER A 63 13.71 11.62 6.97
C SER A 63 12.21 11.49 6.69
N SER A 64 11.82 11.74 5.44
CA SER A 64 10.44 11.49 4.97
C SER A 64 10.17 10.00 4.71
N ARG A 65 10.85 9.10 5.46
CA ARG A 65 10.68 7.65 5.36
C ARG A 65 9.72 7.14 6.41
N HIS A 66 8.93 6.15 6.05
CA HIS A 66 8.11 5.39 6.99
C HIS A 66 8.54 3.93 6.98
N LEU A 67 8.55 3.33 8.15
CA LEU A 67 8.91 1.93 8.36
C LEU A 67 7.65 1.16 8.74
N LEU A 68 7.38 0.07 8.03
CA LEU A 68 6.42 -0.95 8.45
C LEU A 68 7.20 -1.99 9.28
N LEU A 69 6.77 -2.19 10.51
CA LEU A 69 7.38 -3.11 11.47
C LEU A 69 6.39 -4.22 11.80
N ASP A 70 6.89 -5.42 12.11
CA ASP A 70 6.07 -6.48 12.68
C ASP A 70 5.69 -6.16 14.15
N ALA A 71 4.94 -7.06 14.78
CA ALA A 71 4.52 -6.94 16.17
C ALA A 71 5.71 -6.83 17.14
N LYS A 72 6.82 -7.50 16.83
CA LYS A 72 8.07 -7.50 17.62
C LYS A 72 8.90 -6.25 17.41
N GLY A 73 8.60 -5.44 16.40
CA GLY A 73 9.34 -4.23 16.04
C GLY A 73 10.43 -4.46 15.00
N THR A 74 10.44 -5.62 14.32
CA THR A 74 11.39 -5.90 13.24
C THR A 74 10.97 -5.16 11.97
N PRO A 75 11.86 -4.38 11.32
CA PRO A 75 11.55 -3.70 10.07
C PRO A 75 11.27 -4.70 8.93
N LEU A 76 10.10 -4.55 8.30
CA LEU A 76 9.68 -5.35 7.16
C LEU A 76 9.85 -4.59 5.85
N LEU A 77 9.40 -3.34 5.82
CA LEU A 77 9.39 -2.50 4.63
C LEU A 77 9.75 -1.06 4.97
N THR A 78 10.48 -0.42 4.05
CA THR A 78 10.75 1.02 4.07
C THR A 78 10.02 1.71 2.93
N MET A 79 9.15 2.66 3.26
CA MET A 79 8.42 3.50 2.30
C MET A 79 9.09 4.87 2.20
N LYS A 80 9.45 5.31 0.99
CA LYS A 80 10.18 6.56 0.75
C LYS A 80 9.65 7.33 -0.46
N PRO A 81 9.49 8.67 -0.39
CA PRO A 81 9.20 9.46 -1.58
C PRO A 81 10.36 9.40 -2.58
N LYS A 82 10.06 9.34 -3.87
CA LYS A 82 11.07 9.47 -4.94
C LYS A 82 11.45 10.94 -5.05
N VAL A 83 12.69 11.27 -4.68
CA VAL A 83 13.25 12.62 -4.85
C VAL A 83 13.62 12.80 -6.33
N ARG A 84 13.07 13.81 -6.99
CA ARG A 84 13.21 14.25 -8.39
C ARG A 84 12.13 13.78 -9.37
N ARG A 85 11.61 14.76 -10.11
CA ARG A 85 10.78 14.79 -11.32
C ARG A 85 9.31 14.34 -11.28
N ARG A 86 8.86 13.45 -10.41
CA ARG A 86 7.43 13.09 -10.33
C ARG A 86 6.93 13.25 -8.90
N ARG A 87 6.20 14.34 -8.63
CA ARG A 87 5.48 14.52 -7.35
C ARG A 87 4.49 13.36 -7.16
N GLY A 88 4.52 12.73 -5.99
CA GLY A 88 3.56 11.69 -5.62
C GLY A 88 4.01 10.24 -5.86
N THR A 89 5.22 9.99 -6.39
CA THR A 89 5.75 8.61 -6.48
C THR A 89 6.34 8.20 -5.14
N ARG A 90 5.97 7.01 -4.64
CA ARG A 90 6.55 6.35 -3.46
C ARG A 90 7.25 5.08 -3.89
N ARG A 91 8.39 4.80 -3.28
CA ARG A 91 9.15 3.56 -3.46
C ARG A 91 9.14 2.76 -2.18
N VAL A 92 9.03 1.45 -2.30
CA VAL A 92 9.02 0.53 -1.17
C VAL A 92 10.17 -0.44 -1.30
N PHE A 93 10.93 -0.58 -0.23
CA PHE A 93 12.14 -1.36 -0.15
C PHE A 93 12.02 -2.42 0.94
N ARG A 94 12.76 -3.50 0.80
CA ARG A 94 12.86 -4.58 1.79
C ARG A 94 13.57 -4.12 3.06
N GLY A 95 13.01 -4.46 4.22
CA GLY A 95 13.61 -4.14 5.51
C GLY A 95 13.81 -2.65 5.72
N GLU A 96 14.92 -2.27 6.31
CA GLU A 96 15.31 -0.88 6.59
C GLU A 96 16.12 -0.23 5.45
N SER A 97 16.39 -0.99 4.39
CA SER A 97 17.18 -0.57 3.24
C SER A 97 16.51 0.52 2.41
N THR A 98 17.32 1.26 1.68
CA THR A 98 16.88 2.15 0.59
C THR A 98 17.74 1.97 -0.67
N SER A 99 18.51 0.86 -0.72
CA SER A 99 19.32 0.46 -1.86
C SER A 99 18.42 0.12 -3.07
N PRO A 100 18.84 0.45 -4.30
CA PRO A 100 18.11 0.02 -5.50
C PRO A 100 17.89 -1.50 -5.60
N ASN A 101 18.81 -2.30 -5.08
CA ASN A 101 18.72 -3.77 -5.10
C ASN A 101 17.63 -4.32 -4.18
N ASP A 102 17.21 -3.54 -3.19
CA ASP A 102 16.15 -3.91 -2.24
C ASP A 102 14.81 -3.30 -2.61
N LEU A 103 14.71 -2.62 -3.76
CA LEU A 103 13.46 -2.08 -4.27
C LEU A 103 12.51 -3.23 -4.58
N LEU A 104 11.30 -3.18 -4.02
CA LEU A 104 10.26 -4.17 -4.24
C LEU A 104 9.23 -3.66 -5.26
N PHE A 105 8.76 -2.42 -5.07
CA PHE A 105 7.79 -1.81 -5.96
C PHE A 105 7.75 -0.29 -5.82
N SER A 106 7.03 0.33 -6.73
CA SER A 106 6.76 1.77 -6.73
C SER A 106 5.28 2.03 -6.89
N VAL A 107 4.75 3.02 -6.16
CA VAL A 107 3.37 3.52 -6.27
C VAL A 107 3.42 4.89 -6.93
N ARG A 108 2.65 5.09 -7.98
CA ARG A 108 2.56 6.37 -8.71
C ARG A 108 1.11 6.73 -9.00
N LYS A 109 0.80 8.03 -9.13
CA LYS A 109 -0.50 8.47 -9.60
C LYS A 109 -0.69 8.01 -11.05
N SER A 110 -1.85 7.45 -11.37
CA SER A 110 -2.16 7.00 -12.73
C SER A 110 -2.19 8.17 -13.70
N LYS A 111 -1.73 7.94 -14.94
CA LYS A 111 -1.70 8.97 -15.99
C LYS A 111 -3.04 9.11 -16.71
N MET A 112 -3.99 8.19 -16.52
CA MET A 112 -5.28 8.25 -17.21
C MET A 112 -6.12 9.40 -16.72
N PHE A 113 -6.65 10.17 -17.66
CA PHE A 113 -7.49 11.36 -17.53
C PHE A 113 -8.88 11.07 -16.94
N GLN A 114 -8.96 10.45 -15.79
CA GLN A 114 -10.24 10.25 -15.12
C GLN A 114 -10.30 11.02 -13.80
N ARG A 115 -11.48 11.55 -13.50
CA ARG A 115 -11.83 12.39 -12.34
C ARG A 115 -11.57 11.73 -10.95
N LYS A 116 -11.05 10.51 -10.91
CA LYS A 116 -10.71 9.79 -9.67
C LYS A 116 -9.20 9.74 -9.50
N ASP A 117 -8.74 9.89 -8.28
CA ASP A 117 -7.33 9.72 -7.92
C ASP A 117 -6.98 8.22 -7.92
N ASN A 118 -6.63 7.68 -9.09
CA ASN A 118 -6.19 6.31 -9.24
C ASN A 118 -4.67 6.24 -9.12
N PHE A 119 -4.17 5.10 -8.64
CA PHE A 119 -2.74 4.86 -8.52
C PHE A 119 -2.36 3.53 -9.18
N ASP A 120 -1.19 3.53 -9.80
CA ASP A 120 -0.56 2.37 -10.39
C ASP A 120 0.54 1.88 -9.46
N VAL A 121 0.61 0.58 -9.25
CA VAL A 121 1.71 -0.09 -8.58
C VAL A 121 2.52 -0.85 -9.61
N VAL A 122 3.84 -0.64 -9.60
CA VAL A 122 4.78 -1.28 -10.54
C VAL A 122 5.83 -2.01 -9.72
N LEU A 123 5.97 -3.30 -9.93
CA LEU A 123 6.97 -4.15 -9.29
C LEU A 123 8.39 -3.82 -9.80
N ALA A 124 9.39 -4.05 -8.97
CA ALA A 124 10.79 -3.81 -9.36
C ALA A 124 11.29 -4.76 -10.45
N THR A 125 10.62 -5.88 -10.65
CA THR A 125 10.90 -6.84 -11.73
C THR A 125 10.48 -6.30 -13.11
N SER A 126 9.60 -5.29 -13.15
CA SER A 126 9.18 -4.62 -14.39
C SER A 126 10.19 -3.55 -14.74
N THR A 127 11.10 -3.84 -15.68
CA THR A 127 12.25 -2.98 -16.03
C THR A 127 11.88 -1.76 -16.88
N ASP A 128 10.69 -1.71 -17.45
CA ASP A 128 10.25 -0.65 -18.35
C ASP A 128 9.36 0.38 -17.61
N GLU A 129 9.74 1.68 -17.64
CA GLU A 129 8.89 2.78 -17.12
C GLU A 129 7.57 2.95 -17.92
N ALA A 130 7.48 2.37 -19.11
CA ALA A 130 6.29 2.34 -19.95
C ALA A 130 5.44 1.07 -19.76
N ALA A 131 5.94 0.09 -18.98
CA ALA A 131 5.22 -1.15 -18.72
C ALA A 131 3.84 -0.88 -18.09
N PRO A 132 2.84 -1.73 -18.41
CA PRO A 132 1.55 -1.73 -17.73
C PRO A 132 1.74 -1.88 -16.22
N CYS A 133 0.80 -1.39 -15.43
CA CYS A 133 0.88 -1.54 -13.98
C CYS A 133 0.60 -3.00 -13.58
N ASP A 134 1.31 -3.49 -12.57
CA ASP A 134 1.08 -4.82 -12.01
C ASP A 134 -0.17 -4.85 -11.14
N PHE A 135 -0.48 -3.68 -10.49
CA PHE A 135 -1.72 -3.48 -9.73
C PHE A 135 -2.24 -2.08 -9.93
N LYS A 136 -3.56 -1.98 -9.85
CA LYS A 136 -4.29 -0.72 -9.90
C LYS A 136 -5.04 -0.46 -8.61
N ILE A 137 -4.98 0.77 -8.12
CA ILE A 137 -5.72 1.20 -6.95
C ILE A 137 -6.73 2.25 -7.37
N ILE A 138 -8.01 1.96 -7.13
CA ILE A 138 -9.10 2.90 -7.33
C ILE A 138 -9.46 3.52 -5.98
N VAL A 139 -9.44 4.86 -5.94
CA VAL A 139 -9.73 5.63 -4.73
C VAL A 139 -11.13 6.22 -4.82
N GLY A 140 -12.02 5.74 -3.96
CA GLY A 140 -13.32 6.33 -3.72
C GLY A 140 -13.29 7.39 -2.60
N SER A 141 -14.46 7.89 -2.21
CA SER A 141 -14.59 8.91 -1.15
C SER A 141 -14.21 8.38 0.24
N LYS A 142 -14.57 7.13 0.53
CA LYS A 142 -14.33 6.45 1.81
C LYS A 142 -13.74 5.05 1.66
N GLU A 143 -13.41 4.65 0.44
CA GLU A 143 -12.97 3.30 0.12
C GLU A 143 -11.77 3.31 -0.82
N TYR A 144 -10.96 2.26 -0.74
CA TYR A 144 -9.94 1.93 -1.73
C TYR A 144 -10.19 0.49 -2.18
N THR A 145 -10.07 0.26 -3.48
CA THR A 145 -10.09 -1.09 -4.04
C THR A 145 -8.82 -1.34 -4.83
N ILE A 146 -8.18 -2.47 -4.58
CA ILE A 146 -6.90 -2.85 -5.18
C ILE A 146 -7.15 -4.06 -6.07
N TYR A 147 -6.74 -3.94 -7.34
CA TYR A 147 -6.93 -4.91 -8.40
C TYR A 147 -5.59 -5.42 -8.93
N ILE A 148 -5.57 -6.64 -9.47
CA ILE A 148 -4.44 -7.15 -10.25
C ILE A 148 -4.53 -6.57 -11.67
N GLY A 149 -3.38 -6.10 -12.19
CA GLY A 149 -3.25 -5.58 -13.55
C GLY A 149 -3.92 -4.24 -13.79
N GLU A 150 -4.10 -3.90 -15.04
CA GLU A 150 -4.71 -2.63 -15.48
C GLU A 150 -6.24 -2.68 -15.49
N THR A 151 -6.81 -3.87 -15.56
CA THR A 151 -8.26 -4.09 -15.68
C THR A 151 -8.86 -4.39 -14.31
N ASP A 152 -10.05 -3.84 -14.06
CA ASP A 152 -10.75 -3.90 -12.77
C ASP A 152 -11.45 -5.27 -12.56
N HIS A 153 -10.77 -6.39 -12.87
CA HIS A 153 -11.41 -7.71 -12.87
C HIS A 153 -11.18 -8.53 -11.62
N GLU A 154 -9.99 -8.47 -11.03
CA GLU A 154 -9.66 -9.27 -9.85
C GLU A 154 -9.28 -8.38 -8.67
N ILE A 155 -10.17 -8.35 -7.68
CA ILE A 155 -9.96 -7.61 -6.42
C ILE A 155 -9.07 -8.47 -5.51
N ILE A 156 -7.98 -7.89 -5.02
CA ILE A 156 -7.10 -8.54 -4.05
C ILE A 156 -7.24 -7.97 -2.64
N ALA A 157 -7.69 -6.71 -2.53
CA ALA A 157 -7.99 -6.12 -1.23
C ALA A 157 -8.95 -4.93 -1.36
N GLN A 158 -9.66 -4.68 -0.27
CA GLN A 158 -10.53 -3.52 -0.10
C GLN A 158 -10.24 -2.83 1.23
N MET A 159 -10.41 -1.52 1.27
CA MET A 159 -10.35 -0.73 2.49
C MET A 159 -11.56 0.19 2.57
N ASN A 160 -12.18 0.22 3.74
CA ASN A 160 -13.30 1.11 4.08
C ASN A 160 -12.92 2.01 5.25
N ARG A 161 -13.22 3.30 5.12
CA ARG A 161 -13.03 4.27 6.21
C ARG A 161 -14.27 4.32 7.08
N LYS A 162 -14.11 4.04 8.36
CA LYS A 162 -15.13 4.26 9.39
C LYS A 162 -14.81 5.54 10.15
N THR A 163 -15.72 6.49 10.07
CA THR A 163 -15.67 7.75 10.83
C THR A 163 -16.66 7.65 11.97
N GLU A 164 -16.17 7.61 13.19
CA GLU A 164 -17.01 7.64 14.40
C GLU A 164 -17.11 9.08 14.91
N CYS A 165 -18.26 9.47 15.41
CA CYS A 165 -18.60 10.87 15.75
C CYS A 165 -17.64 11.54 16.76
N CYS A 166 -16.96 10.78 17.61
CA CYS A 166 -16.04 11.29 18.64
C CYS A 166 -14.73 10.50 18.73
N ALA A 167 -14.46 9.61 17.76
CA ALA A 167 -13.27 8.79 17.72
C ALA A 167 -12.42 9.11 16.49
N ARG A 168 -11.16 8.66 16.52
CA ARG A 168 -10.26 8.77 15.36
C ARG A 168 -10.74 7.85 14.24
N ASP A 169 -10.61 8.31 13.01
CA ASP A 169 -10.87 7.50 11.81
C ASP A 169 -10.17 6.15 11.90
N ARG A 170 -10.91 5.08 11.64
CA ARG A 170 -10.39 3.73 11.48
C ARG A 170 -10.53 3.29 10.04
N LEU A 171 -9.54 2.57 9.54
CA LEU A 171 -9.56 1.96 8.23
C LEU A 171 -9.70 0.45 8.40
N GLU A 172 -10.82 -0.09 7.97
CA GLU A 172 -11.06 -1.52 7.91
C GLU A 172 -10.53 -2.05 6.57
N ILE A 173 -9.67 -3.05 6.63
CA ILE A 173 -8.96 -3.61 5.49
C ILE A 173 -9.34 -5.07 5.38
N THR A 174 -9.85 -5.49 4.23
CA THR A 174 -10.04 -6.89 3.88
C THR A 174 -9.04 -7.25 2.79
N VAL A 175 -8.22 -8.26 3.07
CA VAL A 175 -7.24 -8.81 2.13
C VAL A 175 -7.68 -10.20 1.73
N ASN A 176 -7.73 -10.48 0.43
CA ASN A 176 -8.13 -11.79 -0.08
C ASN A 176 -7.06 -12.86 0.22
N GLN A 177 -7.47 -14.12 0.14
CA GLN A 177 -6.59 -15.27 0.33
C GLN A 177 -5.37 -15.23 -0.60
N ASN A 178 -4.25 -15.78 -0.13
CA ASN A 178 -3.00 -15.88 -0.88
C ASN A 178 -2.36 -14.54 -1.29
N VAL A 179 -2.78 -13.43 -0.67
CA VAL A 179 -2.19 -12.11 -0.86
C VAL A 179 -1.36 -11.74 0.37
N ASP A 180 -0.16 -11.19 0.16
CA ASP A 180 0.68 -10.68 1.27
C ASP A 180 0.04 -9.43 1.89
N PHE A 181 -0.49 -9.56 3.11
CA PHE A 181 -1.17 -8.44 3.75
C PHE A 181 -0.21 -7.34 4.27
N ALA A 182 1.10 -7.59 4.40
CA ALA A 182 2.08 -6.53 4.64
C ALA A 182 2.24 -5.63 3.41
N PHE A 183 2.19 -6.22 2.20
CA PHE A 183 2.13 -5.48 0.94
C PHE A 183 0.91 -4.55 0.91
N ILE A 184 -0.29 -5.07 1.15
CA ILE A 184 -1.55 -4.30 1.12
C ILE A 184 -1.52 -3.17 2.17
N VAL A 185 -1.11 -3.45 3.39
CA VAL A 185 -1.00 -2.44 4.46
C VAL A 185 -0.07 -1.31 4.05
N SER A 186 1.08 -1.63 3.43
CA SER A 186 2.03 -0.61 2.97
C SER A 186 1.43 0.30 1.89
N LEU A 187 0.63 -0.24 0.97
CA LEU A 187 -0.09 0.54 -0.05
C LEU A 187 -1.08 1.51 0.60
N ILE A 188 -1.87 1.06 1.57
CA ILE A 188 -2.86 1.88 2.26
C ILE A 188 -2.18 3.01 3.04
N VAL A 189 -1.09 2.72 3.75
CA VAL A 189 -0.29 3.75 4.44
C VAL A 189 0.21 4.81 3.47
N ILE A 190 0.75 4.41 2.31
CA ILE A 190 1.20 5.34 1.27
C ILE A 190 0.06 6.23 0.78
N LEU A 191 -1.13 5.68 0.57
CA LEU A 191 -2.29 6.44 0.11
C LEU A 191 -2.76 7.46 1.15
N GLU A 192 -2.75 7.09 2.44
CA GLU A 192 -3.09 8.01 3.53
C GLU A 192 -2.09 9.18 3.64
N GLU A 193 -0.81 8.95 3.32
CA GLU A 193 0.20 10.01 3.27
C GLU A 193 0.03 10.95 2.07
N ILE A 194 -0.38 10.41 0.91
CA ILE A 194 -0.53 11.20 -0.32
C ILE A 194 -1.80 12.05 -0.29
N LYS A 195 -2.84 11.63 0.44
CA LYS A 195 -4.05 12.44 0.61
C LYS A 195 -3.72 13.73 1.36
N PRO A 196 -4.13 14.90 0.83
CA PRO A 196 -4.01 16.12 1.59
C PRO A 196 -4.80 15.97 2.89
N SER A 197 -4.11 16.19 4.01
CA SER A 197 -4.73 16.19 5.34
C SER A 197 -5.90 17.16 5.35
N ARG A 198 -7.11 16.69 5.65
CA ARG A 198 -8.30 17.55 5.84
C ARG A 198 -8.20 18.46 7.09
N ARG A 199 -7.02 18.57 7.68
CA ARG A 199 -6.77 19.37 8.90
C ARG A 199 -6.54 20.87 8.66
N SER A 200 -6.70 21.40 7.44
CA SER A 200 -6.50 22.82 7.14
C SER A 200 -7.79 23.53 6.69
N ALA A 201 -8.94 23.14 7.23
CA ALA A 201 -10.19 23.89 7.02
C ALA A 201 -10.94 24.00 8.35
N MET A 202 -10.38 24.78 9.26
CA MET A 202 -11.06 25.49 10.36
C MET A 202 -10.33 26.82 10.59
#